data_3bce269c18ea4f9e49b397c732bc9de9
#
_entry.id   3bce269c18ea4f9e49b397c732bc9de9
#
_cell.length_a   1.000
_cell.length_b   1.000
_cell.length_c   1.000
_cell.angle_alpha   90.00
_cell.angle_beta   90.00
_cell.angle_gamma   90.00
#
_symmetry.space_group_name_H-M   'P 1'
#
loop_
_entity.id
_entity.type
_entity.pdbx_description
1 polymer ?
#
loop_
_entity_poly.entity_id
_entity_poly.type
_entity_poly.pdbx_seq_one_letter_code
_entity_poly.pdbx_strand_id
1 'polypeptide(L)'
;MQKHFTLAVDADGIALITMDSPGRSMNVLGPEVEAELAAIVDRIVADAGIRGAIITSGKPSFLAGYDLTEFLRSFGPQLTPVQVYENFKGLGNLLRRIETCGKPFAAAINGLALGGGFEVCLACHYRVIADDPKAFVGLPEVKVGLLPGGGGTQRMPRLIGVTQSLPYLLEGGNIAAAEAKKLGLVHEVVPAGELIAAAKRWLMGSPVAVQPWDQKGYRVPGGVAFASAGTTQTFMGATALVARKTLHNYP
;
A
#
# COMPACT_ATOMS: atom_id res chain seq x y z
N MET A 1 -13.71 -20.78 -4.23
CA MET A 1 -14.85 -20.07 -3.60
C MET A 1 -14.27 -18.84 -2.92
N GLN A 2 -14.76 -17.63 -3.21
CA GLN A 2 -14.26 -16.40 -2.55
C GLN A 2 -14.58 -16.47 -1.06
N LYS A 3 -13.60 -16.25 -0.21
CA LYS A 3 -13.72 -16.37 1.24
C LYS A 3 -13.49 -15.04 1.96
N HIS A 4 -12.51 -14.28 1.45
CA HIS A 4 -12.05 -13.02 2.07
C HIS A 4 -12.50 -11.78 1.31
N PHE A 5 -12.92 -11.96 0.07
CA PHE A 5 -13.33 -10.87 -0.81
C PHE A 5 -14.70 -11.12 -1.44
N THR A 6 -15.40 -10.04 -1.73
CA THR A 6 -16.48 -10.03 -2.72
C THR A 6 -16.05 -9.20 -3.93
N LEU A 7 -16.48 -9.62 -5.11
CA LEU A 7 -16.24 -8.91 -6.37
C LEU A 7 -17.59 -8.66 -7.04
N ALA A 8 -17.94 -7.39 -7.19
CA ALA A 8 -19.11 -6.94 -7.95
C ALA A 8 -18.65 -6.05 -9.09
N VAL A 9 -19.27 -6.19 -10.26
CA VAL A 9 -19.01 -5.31 -11.41
C VAL A 9 -20.29 -4.57 -11.73
N ASP A 10 -20.22 -3.25 -11.79
CA ASP A 10 -21.39 -2.43 -12.09
C ASP A 10 -21.63 -2.26 -13.60
N ALA A 11 -22.74 -1.56 -13.96
CA ALA A 11 -23.12 -1.33 -15.35
C ALA A 11 -22.10 -0.47 -16.13
N ASP A 12 -21.24 0.30 -15.44
CA ASP A 12 -20.19 1.10 -16.05
C ASP A 12 -18.88 0.31 -16.25
N GLY A 13 -18.87 -0.98 -15.89
CA GLY A 13 -17.69 -1.84 -15.98
C GLY A 13 -16.66 -1.57 -14.87
N ILE A 14 -17.07 -1.00 -13.74
CA ILE A 14 -16.19 -0.78 -12.60
C ILE A 14 -16.32 -1.94 -11.63
N ALA A 15 -15.21 -2.61 -11.37
CA ALA A 15 -15.13 -3.69 -10.40
C ALA A 15 -14.95 -3.14 -8.98
N LEU A 16 -15.82 -3.51 -8.06
CA LEU A 16 -15.70 -3.24 -6.63
C LEU A 16 -15.20 -4.51 -5.94
N ILE A 17 -14.01 -4.44 -5.38
CA ILE A 17 -13.35 -5.48 -4.58
C ILE A 17 -13.52 -5.09 -3.13
N THR A 18 -14.38 -5.79 -2.40
CA THR A 18 -14.59 -5.53 -0.97
C THR A 18 -13.96 -6.64 -0.14
N MET A 19 -12.99 -6.28 0.69
CA MET A 19 -12.35 -7.22 1.61
C MET A 19 -13.15 -7.31 2.90
N ASP A 20 -13.56 -8.54 3.27
CA ASP A 20 -14.26 -8.83 4.50
C ASP A 20 -13.94 -10.24 5.02
N SER A 21 -12.77 -10.38 5.65
CA SER A 21 -12.30 -11.67 6.15
C SER A 21 -13.17 -12.18 7.29
N PRO A 22 -13.76 -13.39 7.17
CA PRO A 22 -14.65 -13.92 8.19
C PRO A 22 -13.95 -14.18 9.52
N GLY A 23 -14.67 -13.99 10.62
CA GLY A 23 -14.19 -14.30 11.98
C GLY A 23 -13.11 -13.37 12.51
N ARG A 24 -12.79 -12.27 11.80
CA ARG A 24 -11.80 -11.28 12.22
C ARG A 24 -12.43 -9.90 12.39
N SER A 25 -11.99 -9.17 13.41
CA SER A 25 -12.42 -7.76 13.61
C SER A 25 -11.80 -6.79 12.60
N MET A 26 -10.62 -7.11 12.08
CA MET A 26 -9.89 -6.35 11.05
C MET A 26 -9.43 -7.27 9.92
N ASN A 27 -9.33 -6.72 8.73
CA ASN A 27 -8.70 -7.40 7.62
C ASN A 27 -7.17 -7.39 7.79
N VAL A 28 -6.54 -8.51 7.46
CA VAL A 28 -5.08 -8.66 7.42
C VAL A 28 -4.68 -9.45 6.19
N LEU A 29 -3.47 -9.22 5.68
CA LEU A 29 -2.87 -10.03 4.63
C LEU A 29 -2.37 -11.36 5.18
N GLY A 30 -2.28 -12.34 4.32
CA GLY A 30 -1.70 -13.64 4.53
C GLY A 30 -1.78 -14.44 3.22
N PRO A 31 -1.16 -15.63 3.16
CA PRO A 31 -1.03 -16.38 1.89
C PRO A 31 -2.36 -16.64 1.19
N GLU A 32 -3.43 -17.01 1.93
CA GLU A 32 -4.76 -17.24 1.35
C GLU A 32 -5.37 -15.96 0.79
N VAL A 33 -5.24 -14.85 1.51
CA VAL A 33 -5.77 -13.54 1.12
C VAL A 33 -5.04 -13.02 -0.12
N GLU A 34 -3.72 -13.16 -0.17
CA GLU A 34 -2.91 -12.80 -1.33
C GLU A 34 -3.28 -13.61 -2.56
N ALA A 35 -3.43 -14.93 -2.42
CA ALA A 35 -3.80 -15.81 -3.52
C ALA A 35 -5.21 -15.49 -4.06
N GLU A 36 -6.16 -15.18 -3.18
CA GLU A 36 -7.51 -14.79 -3.58
C GLU A 36 -7.52 -13.41 -4.28
N LEU A 37 -6.78 -12.43 -3.76
CA LEU A 37 -6.64 -11.13 -4.42
C LEU A 37 -5.96 -11.26 -5.79
N ALA A 38 -4.92 -12.10 -5.90
CA ALA A 38 -4.25 -12.37 -7.17
C ALA A 38 -5.22 -12.95 -8.20
N ALA A 39 -6.04 -13.92 -7.82
CA ALA A 39 -7.06 -14.51 -8.70
C ALA A 39 -8.12 -13.48 -9.13
N ILE A 40 -8.51 -12.56 -8.24
CA ILE A 40 -9.42 -11.46 -8.57
C ILE A 40 -8.76 -10.50 -9.57
N VAL A 41 -7.51 -10.13 -9.37
CA VAL A 41 -6.74 -9.28 -10.31
C VAL A 41 -6.65 -9.98 -11.68
N ASP A 42 -6.37 -11.28 -11.72
CA ASP A 42 -6.33 -12.07 -12.96
C ASP A 42 -7.65 -12.02 -13.70
N ARG A 43 -8.77 -12.20 -12.98
CA ARG A 43 -10.12 -12.10 -13.56
C ARG A 43 -10.39 -10.71 -14.11
N ILE A 44 -10.04 -9.65 -13.36
CA ILE A 44 -10.23 -8.27 -13.82
C ILE A 44 -9.42 -8.00 -15.09
N VAL A 45 -8.18 -8.48 -15.15
CA VAL A 45 -7.32 -8.30 -16.34
C VAL A 45 -7.88 -9.02 -17.55
N ALA A 46 -8.38 -10.24 -17.38
CA ALA A 46 -8.90 -11.07 -18.47
C ALA A 46 -10.25 -10.60 -19.03
N ASP A 47 -11.06 -9.92 -18.22
CA ASP A 47 -12.41 -9.48 -18.61
C ASP A 47 -12.37 -8.11 -19.30
N ALA A 48 -12.55 -8.09 -20.63
CA ALA A 48 -12.57 -6.85 -21.42
C ALA A 48 -13.71 -5.89 -21.03
N GLY A 49 -14.78 -6.37 -20.40
CA GLY A 49 -15.88 -5.55 -19.89
C GLY A 49 -15.51 -4.75 -18.65
N ILE A 50 -14.45 -5.12 -17.92
CA ILE A 50 -14.00 -4.40 -16.73
C ILE A 50 -13.01 -3.31 -17.15
N ARG A 51 -13.36 -2.05 -16.87
CA ARG A 51 -12.58 -0.86 -17.24
C ARG A 51 -11.61 -0.41 -16.15
N GLY A 52 -11.89 -0.76 -14.91
CA GLY A 52 -11.07 -0.42 -13.75
C GLY A 52 -11.62 -1.02 -12.48
N ALA A 53 -10.89 -0.89 -11.37
CA ALA A 53 -11.27 -1.51 -10.10
C ALA A 53 -11.11 -0.58 -8.90
N ILE A 54 -11.98 -0.77 -7.91
CA ILE A 54 -11.91 -0.12 -6.60
C ILE A 54 -11.65 -1.21 -5.56
N ILE A 55 -10.65 -1.01 -4.70
CA ILE A 55 -10.39 -1.86 -3.53
C ILE A 55 -10.87 -1.12 -2.29
N THR A 56 -11.69 -1.77 -1.49
CA THR A 56 -12.21 -1.24 -0.22
C THR A 56 -12.39 -2.35 0.81
N SER A 57 -12.89 -2.01 1.99
CA SER A 57 -13.15 -2.95 3.07
C SER A 57 -14.62 -2.90 3.51
N GLY A 58 -15.17 -4.07 3.83
CA GLY A 58 -16.47 -4.22 4.50
C GLY A 58 -16.41 -4.04 6.02
N LYS A 59 -15.20 -3.82 6.58
CA LYS A 59 -14.97 -3.60 8.01
C LYS A 59 -14.70 -2.12 8.30
N PRO A 60 -14.78 -1.70 9.59
CA PRO A 60 -14.43 -0.32 9.99
C PRO A 60 -12.99 0.10 9.66
N SER A 61 -12.06 -0.86 9.58
CA SER A 61 -10.68 -0.65 9.13
C SER A 61 -10.52 -1.08 7.67
N PHE A 62 -9.60 -0.43 6.95
CA PHE A 62 -9.28 -0.87 5.59
C PHE A 62 -8.49 -2.19 5.62
N LEU A 63 -7.25 -2.17 6.08
CA LEU A 63 -6.39 -3.34 6.18
C LEU A 63 -5.24 -3.07 7.15
N ALA A 64 -5.10 -3.93 8.18
CA ALA A 64 -4.21 -3.71 9.32
C ALA A 64 -2.79 -4.31 9.15
N GLY A 65 -2.38 -4.60 7.92
CA GLY A 65 -1.08 -5.17 7.63
C GLY A 65 -1.09 -6.67 7.41
N TYR A 66 0.05 -7.30 7.61
CA TYR A 66 0.22 -8.75 7.47
C TYR A 66 -0.12 -9.45 8.79
N ASP A 67 -0.71 -10.66 8.74
CA ASP A 67 -0.90 -11.49 9.92
C ASP A 67 0.46 -11.93 10.46
N LEU A 68 0.84 -11.41 11.61
CA LEU A 68 2.15 -11.70 12.22
C LEU A 68 2.32 -13.19 12.57
N THR A 69 1.22 -13.90 12.85
CA THR A 69 1.29 -15.34 13.11
C THR A 69 1.64 -16.11 11.84
N GLU A 70 0.99 -15.78 10.72
CA GLU A 70 1.33 -16.37 9.42
C GLU A 70 2.72 -15.93 8.94
N PHE A 71 3.07 -14.67 9.19
CA PHE A 71 4.39 -14.15 8.89
C PHE A 71 5.49 -14.95 9.60
N LEU A 72 5.36 -15.18 10.91
CA LEU A 72 6.34 -15.94 11.70
C LEU A 72 6.44 -17.41 11.25
N ARG A 73 5.36 -18.01 10.78
CA ARG A 73 5.37 -19.37 10.20
C ARG A 73 6.14 -19.44 8.88
N SER A 74 6.24 -18.33 8.17
CA SER A 74 6.99 -18.23 6.91
C SER A 74 8.50 -18.08 7.12
N PHE A 75 8.94 -17.96 8.38
CA PHE A 75 10.33 -18.04 8.80
C PHE A 75 10.52 -19.26 9.70
N GLY A 76 11.60 -19.97 9.51
CA GLY A 76 11.97 -21.06 10.39
C GLY A 76 13.40 -21.51 10.11
N PRO A 77 14.12 -22.04 11.12
CA PRO A 77 15.51 -22.47 10.98
C PRO A 77 15.68 -23.58 9.94
N GLN A 78 14.59 -24.24 9.57
CA GLN A 78 14.55 -25.28 8.54
C GLN A 78 14.45 -24.72 7.12
N LEU A 79 14.15 -23.41 6.94
CA LEU A 79 13.99 -22.81 5.62
C LEU A 79 15.32 -22.27 5.08
N THR A 80 15.60 -22.57 3.85
CA THR A 80 16.71 -21.94 3.12
C THR A 80 16.38 -20.48 2.78
N PRO A 81 17.39 -19.61 2.57
CA PRO A 81 17.17 -18.25 2.12
C PRO A 81 16.31 -18.14 0.83
N VAL A 82 16.45 -19.11 -0.08
CA VAL A 82 15.64 -19.18 -1.30
C VAL A 82 14.17 -19.44 -0.97
N GLN A 83 13.88 -20.38 -0.08
CA GLN A 83 12.50 -20.66 0.34
C GLN A 83 11.87 -19.46 1.05
N VAL A 84 12.62 -18.77 1.90
CA VAL A 84 12.15 -17.51 2.53
C VAL A 84 11.83 -16.47 1.45
N TYR A 85 12.71 -16.26 0.48
CA TYR A 85 12.47 -15.35 -0.63
C TYR A 85 11.19 -15.72 -1.41
N GLU A 86 11.02 -17.01 -1.76
CA GLU A 86 9.84 -17.50 -2.46
C GLU A 86 8.54 -17.24 -1.68
N ASN A 87 8.57 -17.37 -0.35
CA ASN A 87 7.40 -17.13 0.51
C ASN A 87 6.97 -15.66 0.52
N PHE A 88 7.91 -14.72 0.34
CA PHE A 88 7.61 -13.27 0.45
C PHE A 88 7.51 -12.52 -0.87
N LYS A 89 8.03 -13.05 -1.96
CA LYS A 89 7.95 -12.38 -3.27
C LYS A 89 6.52 -12.22 -3.80
N GLY A 90 5.58 -13.04 -3.29
CA GLY A 90 4.19 -13.11 -3.77
C GLY A 90 3.48 -11.77 -3.70
N LEU A 91 3.50 -11.12 -2.54
CA LEU A 91 2.88 -9.81 -2.35
C LEU A 91 3.51 -8.75 -3.27
N GLY A 92 4.83 -8.68 -3.33
CA GLY A 92 5.53 -7.72 -4.19
C GLY A 92 5.14 -7.87 -5.66
N ASN A 93 5.07 -9.11 -6.16
CA ASN A 93 4.67 -9.42 -7.53
C ASN A 93 3.20 -9.06 -7.79
N LEU A 94 2.30 -9.38 -6.86
CA LEU A 94 0.88 -9.03 -6.95
C LEU A 94 0.69 -7.51 -7.02
N LEU A 95 1.35 -6.77 -6.13
CA LEU A 95 1.26 -5.31 -6.12
C LEU A 95 1.84 -4.70 -7.39
N ARG A 96 2.96 -5.22 -7.90
CA ARG A 96 3.50 -4.79 -9.18
C ARG A 96 2.56 -5.10 -10.35
N ARG A 97 1.88 -6.22 -10.32
CA ARG A 97 0.85 -6.55 -11.31
C ARG A 97 -0.31 -5.56 -11.29
N ILE A 98 -0.80 -5.16 -10.12
CA ILE A 98 -1.83 -4.11 -9.99
C ILE A 98 -1.37 -2.82 -10.70
N GLU A 99 -0.11 -2.43 -10.55
CA GLU A 99 0.46 -1.22 -11.16
C GLU A 99 0.56 -1.28 -12.68
N THR A 100 0.77 -2.49 -13.24
CA THR A 100 1.20 -2.64 -14.65
C THR A 100 0.23 -3.44 -15.53
N CYS A 101 -0.92 -3.84 -14.99
CA CYS A 101 -1.87 -4.67 -15.73
C CYS A 101 -2.65 -3.92 -16.83
N GLY A 102 -2.45 -2.62 -16.98
CA GLY A 102 -3.11 -1.79 -18.00
C GLY A 102 -4.53 -1.35 -17.63
N LYS A 103 -5.03 -1.73 -16.45
CA LYS A 103 -6.32 -1.25 -15.91
C LYS A 103 -6.09 -0.39 -14.67
N PRO A 104 -6.80 0.75 -14.52
CA PRO A 104 -6.64 1.61 -13.37
C PRO A 104 -7.27 0.98 -12.11
N PHE A 105 -6.54 1.05 -11.00
CA PHE A 105 -6.98 0.65 -9.67
C PHE A 105 -7.06 1.85 -8.74
N ALA A 106 -8.13 1.95 -7.96
CA ALA A 106 -8.32 2.95 -6.92
C ALA A 106 -8.45 2.28 -5.56
N ALA A 107 -7.80 2.83 -4.52
CA ALA A 107 -8.03 2.44 -3.13
C ALA A 107 -9.01 3.42 -2.48
N ALA A 108 -10.13 2.90 -1.98
CA ALA A 108 -11.13 3.63 -1.19
C ALA A 108 -10.93 3.27 0.28
N ILE A 109 -10.16 4.10 0.99
CA ILE A 109 -9.60 3.82 2.32
C ILE A 109 -10.60 4.30 3.37
N ASN A 110 -11.40 3.37 3.90
CA ASN A 110 -12.49 3.69 4.83
C ASN A 110 -12.09 3.73 6.32
N GLY A 111 -10.85 3.41 6.64
CA GLY A 111 -10.32 3.40 7.99
C GLY A 111 -8.81 3.29 7.98
N LEU A 112 -8.20 2.69 9.02
CA LEU A 112 -6.77 2.50 9.05
C LEU A 112 -6.27 1.58 7.91
N ALA A 113 -5.16 1.97 7.28
CA ALA A 113 -4.40 1.16 6.33
C ALA A 113 -2.93 1.16 6.75
N LEU A 114 -2.45 0.06 7.30
CA LEU A 114 -1.12 -0.05 7.89
C LEU A 114 -0.30 -1.15 7.23
N GLY A 115 1.02 -0.96 7.19
CA GLY A 115 1.95 -1.95 6.67
C GLY A 115 1.58 -2.42 5.27
N GLY A 116 1.52 -3.73 5.05
CA GLY A 116 1.06 -4.32 3.80
C GLY A 116 -0.27 -3.77 3.30
N GLY A 117 -1.17 -3.33 4.20
CA GLY A 117 -2.42 -2.66 3.82
C GLY A 117 -2.21 -1.32 3.15
N PHE A 118 -1.27 -0.53 3.65
CA PHE A 118 -0.91 0.71 2.98
C PHE A 118 -0.09 0.45 1.71
N GLU A 119 0.71 -0.61 1.67
CA GLU A 119 1.42 -1.02 0.46
C GLU A 119 0.47 -1.39 -0.69
N VAL A 120 -0.67 -2.05 -0.39
CA VAL A 120 -1.77 -2.26 -1.36
C VAL A 120 -2.31 -0.92 -1.87
N CYS A 121 -2.55 0.06 -0.98
CA CYS A 121 -3.00 1.39 -1.38
C CYS A 121 -1.97 2.10 -2.28
N LEU A 122 -0.68 2.02 -1.92
CA LEU A 122 0.41 2.63 -2.68
C LEU A 122 0.58 2.03 -4.09
N ALA A 123 0.21 0.76 -4.27
CA ALA A 123 0.20 0.11 -5.59
C ALA A 123 -1.00 0.52 -6.46
N CYS A 124 -2.08 1.05 -5.87
CA CYS A 124 -3.19 1.60 -6.63
C CYS A 124 -2.82 2.93 -7.28
N HIS A 125 -3.39 3.22 -8.45
CA HIS A 125 -3.15 4.46 -9.20
C HIS A 125 -3.78 5.69 -8.53
N TYR A 126 -4.89 5.47 -7.82
CA TYR A 126 -5.60 6.51 -7.08
C TYR A 126 -5.88 6.05 -5.65
N ARG A 127 -5.84 6.97 -4.71
CA ARG A 127 -6.09 6.74 -3.28
C ARG A 127 -6.99 7.84 -2.76
N VAL A 128 -8.15 7.47 -2.25
CA VAL A 128 -9.07 8.35 -1.53
C VAL A 128 -9.27 7.79 -0.12
N ILE A 129 -9.26 8.65 0.87
CA ILE A 129 -9.37 8.27 2.29
C ILE A 129 -10.54 9.00 2.96
N ALA A 130 -11.17 8.33 3.92
CA ALA A 130 -12.24 8.92 4.71
C ALA A 130 -11.74 10.09 5.56
N ASP A 131 -12.54 11.15 5.63
CA ASP A 131 -12.39 12.23 6.62
C ASP A 131 -12.93 11.75 7.98
N ASP A 132 -12.13 10.91 8.64
CA ASP A 132 -12.42 10.29 9.93
C ASP A 132 -11.12 10.21 10.74
N PRO A 133 -11.11 10.58 12.02
CA PRO A 133 -9.95 10.47 12.89
C PRO A 133 -9.39 9.05 13.01
N LYS A 134 -10.22 8.03 12.74
CA LYS A 134 -9.82 6.63 12.73
C LYS A 134 -9.22 6.18 11.38
N ALA A 135 -9.31 7.02 10.34
CA ALA A 135 -8.71 6.76 9.04
C ALA A 135 -7.32 7.39 8.99
N PHE A 136 -6.31 6.53 8.92
CA PHE A 136 -4.92 6.92 8.80
C PHE A 136 -4.12 5.85 8.05
N VAL A 137 -2.99 6.24 7.52
CA VAL A 137 -2.10 5.34 6.79
C VAL A 137 -0.73 5.29 7.46
N GLY A 138 0.07 4.26 7.20
CA GLY A 138 1.43 4.18 7.75
C GLY A 138 2.14 2.88 7.44
N LEU A 139 3.46 2.89 7.68
CA LEU A 139 4.34 1.72 7.51
C LEU A 139 5.04 1.44 8.86
N PRO A 140 4.35 0.78 9.81
CA PRO A 140 4.84 0.60 11.17
C PRO A 140 5.79 -0.59 11.35
N GLU A 141 6.25 -1.23 10.28
CA GLU A 141 7.05 -2.46 10.30
C GLU A 141 8.29 -2.36 11.19
N VAL A 142 8.96 -1.21 11.21
CA VAL A 142 10.13 -0.97 12.07
C VAL A 142 9.84 -1.16 13.56
N LYS A 143 8.59 -0.93 14.00
CA LYS A 143 8.19 -1.13 15.40
C LYS A 143 8.19 -2.59 15.85
N VAL A 144 8.19 -3.50 14.91
CA VAL A 144 8.25 -4.94 15.14
C VAL A 144 9.53 -5.57 14.55
N GLY A 145 10.56 -4.75 14.28
CA GLY A 145 11.86 -5.20 13.80
C GLY A 145 11.87 -5.62 12.33
N LEU A 146 10.91 -5.15 11.54
CA LEU A 146 10.76 -5.49 10.11
C LEU A 146 10.96 -4.27 9.21
N LEU A 147 10.92 -4.52 7.91
CA LEU A 147 10.85 -3.50 6.85
C LEU A 147 9.55 -3.69 6.06
N PRO A 148 9.00 -2.61 5.44
CA PRO A 148 7.89 -2.73 4.51
C PRO A 148 8.25 -3.63 3.32
N GLY A 149 7.76 -4.88 3.34
CA GLY A 149 8.16 -5.95 2.42
C GLY A 149 7.41 -5.97 1.09
N GLY A 150 6.22 -5.41 1.02
CA GLY A 150 5.43 -5.29 -0.21
C GLY A 150 5.83 -4.12 -1.12
N GLY A 151 6.90 -3.39 -0.78
CA GLY A 151 7.46 -2.30 -1.59
C GLY A 151 7.13 -0.90 -1.11
N GLY A 152 6.68 -0.74 0.14
CA GLY A 152 6.47 0.57 0.77
C GLY A 152 7.73 1.41 0.80
N THR A 153 8.90 0.79 1.07
CA THR A 153 10.22 1.42 0.99
C THR A 153 10.59 1.91 -0.41
N GLN A 154 9.88 1.47 -1.43
CA GLN A 154 10.10 1.86 -2.83
C GLN A 154 9.07 2.89 -3.29
N ARG A 155 7.78 2.67 -2.99
CA ARG A 155 6.68 3.49 -3.49
C ARG A 155 6.57 4.82 -2.76
N MET A 156 6.67 4.80 -1.42
CA MET A 156 6.58 6.04 -0.64
C MET A 156 7.66 7.05 -1.03
N PRO A 157 8.97 6.71 -1.07
CA PRO A 157 10.00 7.65 -1.54
C PRO A 157 9.82 8.12 -2.97
N ARG A 158 9.23 7.29 -3.84
CA ARG A 158 8.91 7.70 -5.21
C ARG A 158 7.75 8.70 -5.28
N LEU A 159 6.82 8.65 -4.35
CA LEU A 159 5.72 9.62 -4.30
C LEU A 159 6.13 10.95 -3.67
N ILE A 160 6.77 10.91 -2.51
CA ILE A 160 6.99 12.10 -1.67
C ILE A 160 8.46 12.50 -1.52
N GLY A 161 9.36 11.75 -2.15
CA GLY A 161 10.79 11.97 -2.01
C GLY A 161 11.41 11.23 -0.83
N VAL A 162 12.72 10.97 -0.93
CA VAL A 162 13.46 10.21 0.08
C VAL A 162 13.46 10.94 1.43
N THR A 163 13.81 12.21 1.43
CA THR A 163 13.91 13.02 2.66
C THR A 163 12.60 13.05 3.45
N GLN A 164 11.47 13.24 2.75
CA GLN A 164 10.16 13.28 3.41
C GLN A 164 9.68 11.91 3.88
N SER A 165 10.08 10.83 3.23
CA SER A 165 9.68 9.47 3.60
C SER A 165 10.46 8.91 4.81
N LEU A 166 11.71 9.35 5.04
CA LEU A 166 12.57 8.81 6.08
C LEU A 166 11.93 8.78 7.48
N PRO A 167 11.31 9.85 8.01
CA PRO A 167 10.71 9.80 9.34
C PRO A 167 9.63 8.71 9.46
N TYR A 168 8.79 8.57 8.43
CA TYR A 168 7.71 7.58 8.44
C TYR A 168 8.22 6.15 8.32
N LEU A 169 9.27 5.92 7.54
CA LEU A 169 9.88 4.60 7.37
C LEU A 169 10.74 4.19 8.58
N LEU A 170 11.44 5.15 9.21
CA LEU A 170 12.36 4.87 10.31
C LEU A 170 11.66 4.88 11.69
N GLU A 171 10.51 5.55 11.82
CA GLU A 171 9.78 5.66 13.08
C GLU A 171 8.45 4.90 13.05
N GLY A 172 7.94 4.57 11.86
CA GLY A 172 6.70 3.82 11.71
C GLY A 172 5.47 4.57 12.22
N GLY A 173 5.46 5.91 12.11
CA GLY A 173 4.36 6.76 12.58
C GLY A 173 3.10 6.61 11.74
N ASN A 174 1.94 6.85 12.37
CA ASN A 174 0.67 6.97 11.67
C ASN A 174 0.56 8.35 11.01
N ILE A 175 -0.02 8.40 9.82
CA ILE A 175 -0.20 9.60 9.01
C ILE A 175 -1.70 9.82 8.86
N ALA A 176 -2.24 10.84 9.50
CA ALA A 176 -3.65 11.19 9.42
C ALA A 176 -4.07 11.58 7.99
N ALA A 177 -5.34 11.46 7.66
CA ALA A 177 -5.89 11.69 6.32
C ALA A 177 -5.46 13.04 5.72
N ALA A 178 -5.59 14.12 6.48
CA ALA A 178 -5.22 15.47 6.02
C ALA A 178 -3.72 15.59 5.72
N GLU A 179 -2.86 15.02 6.58
CA GLU A 179 -1.41 15.02 6.38
C GLU A 179 -1.01 14.13 5.20
N ALA A 180 -1.63 12.95 5.06
CA ALA A 180 -1.40 12.06 3.92
C ALA A 180 -1.74 12.74 2.57
N LYS A 181 -2.81 13.55 2.54
CA LYS A 181 -3.16 14.36 1.37
C LYS A 181 -2.13 15.46 1.11
N LYS A 182 -1.74 16.20 2.14
CA LYS A 182 -0.73 17.26 2.04
C LYS A 182 0.61 16.73 1.53
N LEU A 183 0.99 15.52 1.94
CA LEU A 183 2.22 14.84 1.48
C LEU A 183 2.09 14.29 0.05
N GLY A 184 0.88 14.12 -0.50
CA GLY A 184 0.66 13.45 -1.78
C GLY A 184 0.61 11.92 -1.70
N LEU A 185 0.51 11.35 -0.49
CA LEU A 185 0.33 9.92 -0.28
C LEU A 185 -1.09 9.47 -0.61
N VAL A 186 -2.07 10.35 -0.44
CA VAL A 186 -3.45 10.18 -0.92
C VAL A 186 -3.86 11.38 -1.78
N HIS A 187 -4.79 11.18 -2.70
CA HIS A 187 -5.21 12.21 -3.66
C HIS A 187 -6.37 13.03 -3.12
N GLU A 188 -7.28 12.39 -2.36
CA GLU A 188 -8.51 13.03 -1.90
C GLU A 188 -8.86 12.56 -0.49
N VAL A 189 -9.46 13.47 0.30
CA VAL A 189 -10.08 13.20 1.60
C VAL A 189 -11.54 13.56 1.46
N VAL A 190 -12.45 12.64 1.76
CA VAL A 190 -13.90 12.80 1.59
C VAL A 190 -14.67 12.21 2.77
N PRO A 191 -15.92 12.61 3.01
CA PRO A 191 -16.77 11.92 3.96
C PRO A 191 -16.82 10.40 3.67
N ALA A 192 -16.87 9.57 4.71
CA ALA A 192 -16.79 8.10 4.56
C ALA A 192 -17.84 7.54 3.58
N GLY A 193 -19.05 8.10 3.54
CA GLY A 193 -20.10 7.69 2.60
C GLY A 193 -19.84 8.04 1.13
N GLU A 194 -18.84 8.87 0.84
CA GLU A 194 -18.51 9.32 -0.51
C GLU A 194 -17.30 8.59 -1.12
N LEU A 195 -16.63 7.74 -0.38
CA LEU A 195 -15.39 7.08 -0.81
C LEU A 195 -15.52 6.35 -2.14
N ILE A 196 -16.52 5.49 -2.27
CA ILE A 196 -16.73 4.70 -3.49
C ILE A 196 -17.11 5.62 -4.66
N ALA A 197 -17.96 6.62 -4.40
CA ALA A 197 -18.36 7.59 -5.43
C ALA A 197 -17.15 8.42 -5.92
N ALA A 198 -16.26 8.84 -5.03
CA ALA A 198 -15.05 9.55 -5.38
C ALA A 198 -14.07 8.69 -6.20
N ALA A 199 -13.82 7.45 -5.78
CA ALA A 199 -13.00 6.52 -6.53
C ALA A 199 -13.59 6.22 -7.92
N LYS A 200 -14.92 6.03 -8.00
CA LYS A 200 -15.62 5.79 -9.27
C LYS A 200 -15.56 7.02 -10.20
N ARG A 201 -15.75 8.24 -9.68
CA ARG A 201 -15.60 9.47 -10.48
C ARG A 201 -14.24 9.53 -11.16
N TRP A 202 -13.18 9.22 -10.42
CA TRP A 202 -11.83 9.20 -10.96
C TRP A 202 -11.69 8.16 -12.08
N LEU A 203 -12.17 6.93 -11.87
CA LEU A 203 -12.12 5.85 -12.88
C LEU A 203 -12.92 6.20 -14.14
N MET A 204 -14.07 6.85 -13.99
CA MET A 204 -14.91 7.28 -15.12
C MET A 204 -14.26 8.37 -15.98
N GLY A 205 -13.30 9.10 -15.43
CA GLY A 205 -12.45 10.03 -16.17
C GLY A 205 -11.45 9.37 -17.13
N SER A 206 -11.48 8.03 -17.26
CA SER A 206 -10.58 7.24 -18.11
C SER A 206 -9.10 7.53 -17.84
N PRO A 207 -8.63 7.39 -16.59
CA PRO A 207 -7.26 7.70 -16.23
C PRO A 207 -6.29 6.71 -16.89
N VAL A 208 -5.08 7.18 -17.12
CA VAL A 208 -3.99 6.31 -17.60
C VAL A 208 -3.53 5.43 -16.43
N ALA A 209 -3.55 4.10 -16.64
CA ALA A 209 -3.13 3.11 -15.64
C ALA A 209 -1.60 2.96 -15.63
N VAL A 210 -0.89 4.03 -15.28
CA VAL A 210 0.58 4.07 -15.19
C VAL A 210 0.98 4.82 -13.95
N GLN A 211 1.81 4.21 -13.14
CA GLN A 211 2.36 4.86 -11.95
C GLN A 211 3.34 5.98 -12.34
N PRO A 212 3.50 7.03 -11.51
CA PRO A 212 4.43 8.13 -11.81
C PRO A 212 5.85 7.64 -12.16
N TRP A 213 6.35 6.65 -11.43
CA TRP A 213 7.70 6.10 -11.62
C TRP A 213 7.88 5.22 -12.86
N ASP A 214 6.80 4.84 -13.51
CA ASP A 214 6.81 4.10 -14.79
C ASP A 214 6.72 5.04 -16.01
N GLN A 215 6.53 6.34 -15.77
CA GLN A 215 6.46 7.33 -16.84
C GLN A 215 7.86 7.70 -17.32
N LYS A 216 8.01 7.88 -18.64
CA LYS A 216 9.26 8.33 -19.22
C LYS A 216 9.67 9.70 -18.65
N GLY A 217 10.91 9.80 -18.19
CA GLY A 217 11.43 11.05 -17.64
C GLY A 217 11.07 11.28 -16.15
N TYR A 218 10.44 10.32 -15.49
CA TYR A 218 10.18 10.42 -14.06
C TYR A 218 11.46 10.68 -13.26
N ARG A 219 11.35 11.53 -12.24
CA ARG A 219 12.42 11.81 -11.27
C ARG A 219 11.85 11.74 -9.85
N VAL A 220 12.60 11.13 -8.94
CA VAL A 220 12.22 11.11 -7.52
C VAL A 220 12.16 12.54 -6.98
N PRO A 221 11.05 12.95 -6.32
CA PRO A 221 10.95 14.28 -5.73
C PRO A 221 12.12 14.56 -4.78
N GLY A 222 12.75 15.73 -4.92
CA GLY A 222 13.92 16.10 -4.13
C GLY A 222 15.23 15.36 -4.50
N GLY A 223 15.20 14.47 -5.49
CA GLY A 223 16.35 13.67 -5.93
C GLY A 223 16.57 12.40 -5.10
N VAL A 224 17.58 11.62 -5.52
CA VAL A 224 17.98 10.38 -4.83
C VAL A 224 19.15 10.66 -3.87
N ALA A 225 19.44 9.70 -2.98
CA ALA A 225 20.58 9.74 -2.08
C ALA A 225 21.86 10.04 -2.87
N PHE A 226 22.69 10.89 -2.30
CA PHE A 226 23.99 11.30 -2.89
C PHE A 226 23.92 12.04 -4.25
N ALA A 227 22.72 12.38 -4.72
CA ALA A 227 22.56 13.16 -5.95
C ALA A 227 22.84 14.66 -5.78
N SER A 228 22.83 15.15 -4.55
CA SER A 228 23.15 16.54 -4.18
C SER A 228 23.74 16.61 -2.77
N ALA A 229 24.39 17.73 -2.43
CA ALA A 229 24.90 17.95 -1.07
C ALA A 229 23.79 17.84 -0.02
N GLY A 230 22.58 18.36 -0.30
CA GLY A 230 21.44 18.28 0.62
C GLY A 230 20.93 16.85 0.84
N THR A 231 20.79 16.05 -0.22
CA THR A 231 20.38 14.65 -0.08
C THR A 231 21.47 13.81 0.60
N THR A 232 22.74 14.07 0.33
CA THR A 232 23.88 13.44 1.01
C THR A 232 23.84 13.73 2.52
N GLN A 233 23.69 15.01 2.88
CA GLN A 233 23.63 15.42 4.29
C GLN A 233 22.43 14.79 5.01
N THR A 234 21.26 14.72 4.36
CA THR A 234 20.07 14.06 4.91
C THR A 234 20.34 12.59 5.20
N PHE A 235 20.95 11.87 4.26
CA PHE A 235 21.26 10.44 4.43
C PHE A 235 22.29 10.19 5.54
N MET A 236 23.36 10.98 5.58
CA MET A 236 24.36 10.88 6.63
C MET A 236 23.79 11.26 8.00
N GLY A 237 22.91 12.26 8.06
CA GLY A 237 22.24 12.67 9.29
C GLY A 237 21.18 11.69 9.78
N ALA A 238 20.54 10.92 8.88
CA ALA A 238 19.49 9.96 9.25
C ALA A 238 20.02 8.88 10.19
N THR A 239 21.20 8.32 9.94
CA THR A 239 21.84 7.33 10.82
C THR A 239 22.11 7.90 12.22
N ALA A 240 22.64 9.12 12.29
CA ALA A 240 22.89 9.79 13.57
C ALA A 240 21.60 10.11 14.33
N LEU A 241 20.52 10.48 13.62
CA LEU A 241 19.21 10.73 14.21
C LEU A 241 18.61 9.46 14.80
N VAL A 242 18.66 8.34 14.07
CA VAL A 242 18.21 7.03 14.56
C VAL A 242 19.03 6.62 15.79
N ALA A 243 20.35 6.65 15.71
CA ALA A 243 21.22 6.31 16.83
C ALA A 243 20.90 7.13 18.09
N ARG A 244 20.66 8.45 17.93
CA ARG A 244 20.26 9.32 19.05
C ARG A 244 18.89 8.94 19.63
N LYS A 245 17.90 8.66 18.79
CA LYS A 245 16.53 8.28 19.23
C LYS A 245 16.49 6.93 19.91
N THR A 246 17.31 5.99 19.49
CA THR A 246 17.40 4.63 20.05
C THR A 246 18.42 4.52 21.19
N LEU A 247 18.98 5.65 21.66
CA LEU A 247 20.04 5.68 22.69
C LEU A 247 21.22 4.77 22.32
N HIS A 248 21.59 4.76 21.04
CA HIS A 248 22.60 3.87 20.45
C HIS A 248 22.29 2.36 20.57
N ASN A 249 21.08 1.99 20.93
CA ASN A 249 20.59 0.62 20.79
C ASN A 249 20.11 0.43 19.35
N TYR A 250 20.81 -0.38 18.60
CA TYR A 250 20.37 -0.83 17.28
C TYR A 250 19.53 -2.10 17.47
N PRO A 251 18.38 -2.21 16.77
CA PRO A 251 17.64 -3.45 16.77
C PRO A 251 18.44 -4.59 16.12
#